data_8bc51d081aaa062a55c934c8777b7a83
#
_entry.id   8bc51d081aaa062a55c934c8777b7a83
#
_cell.length_a   1.000
_cell.length_b   1.000
_cell.length_c   1.000
_cell.angle_alpha   90.00
_cell.angle_beta   90.00
_cell.angle_gamma   90.00
#
_symmetry.space_group_name_H-M   'P 1'
#
loop_
_entity.id
_entity.type
_entity.pdbx_description
1 polymer ?
#
loop_
_entity_poly.entity_id
_entity_poly.type
_entity_poly.pdbx_seq_one_letter_code
_entity_poly.pdbx_strand_id
1 'polypeptide(L)'
;TRPVELHGVEIPEGAKVRACLAAAHLDPTVFQDPLSFDIYRSDMNLGKENRSGVSKDSERSGHFGFGLGKHFCIGYELARNEAIVGSKRILERLGKPSLQENQQGPVIQARNSFFACKELIVSFQK
;
A
#
# COMPACT_ATOMS: atom_id res chain seq x y z
N THR A 1 -16.42 20.31 11.39
CA THR A 1 -17.63 20.29 12.21
C THR A 1 -17.39 20.67 13.67
N ARG A 2 -16.20 20.45 14.20
CA ARG A 2 -15.69 20.92 15.50
C ARG A 2 -14.18 20.76 15.52
N PRO A 3 -13.44 21.56 16.30
CA PRO A 3 -12.00 21.32 16.50
C PRO A 3 -11.77 19.95 17.14
N VAL A 4 -10.65 19.33 16.80
CA VAL A 4 -10.24 18.01 17.32
C VAL A 4 -8.76 18.08 17.68
N GLU A 5 -8.41 17.51 18.81
CA GLU A 5 -7.01 17.34 19.20
C GLU A 5 -6.53 15.92 18.88
N LEU A 6 -5.38 15.80 18.19
CA LEU A 6 -4.70 14.54 17.93
C LEU A 6 -3.24 14.66 18.37
N HIS A 7 -2.85 13.82 19.30
CA HIS A 7 -1.47 13.77 19.84
C HIS A 7 -0.92 15.16 20.24
N GLY A 8 -1.74 15.97 20.92
CA GLY A 8 -1.35 17.31 21.39
C GLY A 8 -1.39 18.39 20.30
N VAL A 9 -1.84 18.06 19.08
CA VAL A 9 -2.01 19.01 17.99
C VAL A 9 -3.49 19.31 17.80
N GLU A 10 -3.85 20.58 17.95
CA GLU A 10 -5.21 21.04 17.66
C GLU A 10 -5.44 21.17 16.15
N ILE A 11 -6.47 20.51 15.66
CA ILE A 11 -6.96 20.63 14.29
C ILE A 11 -8.22 21.49 14.33
N PRO A 12 -8.18 22.72 13.80
CA PRO A 12 -9.31 23.63 13.88
C PRO A 12 -10.50 23.14 13.05
N GLU A 13 -11.68 23.62 13.38
CA GLU A 13 -12.89 23.38 12.60
C GLU A 13 -12.69 23.83 11.15
N GLY A 14 -13.14 23.01 10.20
CA GLY A 14 -13.02 23.29 8.76
C GLY A 14 -11.64 23.04 8.16
N ALA A 15 -10.67 22.62 8.95
CA ALA A 15 -9.35 22.25 8.42
C ALA A 15 -9.44 21.11 7.41
N LYS A 16 -8.67 21.20 6.33
CA LYS A 16 -8.50 20.09 5.38
C LYS A 16 -7.51 19.09 5.95
N VAL A 17 -7.97 17.88 6.21
CA VAL A 17 -7.14 16.78 6.71
C VAL A 17 -6.90 15.77 5.60
N ARG A 18 -5.66 15.34 5.43
CA ARG A 18 -5.26 14.28 4.50
C ARG A 18 -4.60 13.14 5.26
N ALA A 19 -5.21 11.97 5.24
CA ALA A 19 -4.60 10.75 5.76
C ALA A 19 -3.52 10.24 4.79
N CYS A 20 -2.28 10.17 5.24
CA CYS A 20 -1.14 9.77 4.43
C CYS A 20 -0.90 8.26 4.61
N LEU A 21 -1.64 7.42 3.87
CA LEU A 21 -1.59 5.96 4.02
C LEU A 21 -0.18 5.39 3.75
N ALA A 22 0.53 5.96 2.77
CA ALA A 22 1.91 5.55 2.48
C ALA A 22 2.86 5.81 3.67
N ALA A 23 2.71 6.95 4.35
CA ALA A 23 3.50 7.25 5.54
C ALA A 23 3.14 6.32 6.71
N ALA A 24 1.86 5.97 6.85
CA ALA A 24 1.43 5.01 7.88
C ALA A 24 2.07 3.63 7.71
N HIS A 25 2.35 3.20 6.47
CA HIS A 25 3.06 1.94 6.21
C HIS A 25 4.56 2.00 6.52
N LEU A 26 5.12 3.19 6.68
CA LEU A 26 6.53 3.39 7.02
C LEU A 26 6.75 3.67 8.52
N ASP A 27 5.72 3.55 9.34
CA ASP A 27 5.81 3.78 10.78
C ASP A 27 6.57 2.63 11.47
N PRO A 28 7.81 2.85 11.96
CA PRO A 28 8.61 1.81 12.59
C PRO A 28 8.08 1.39 13.96
N THR A 29 7.14 2.13 14.54
CA THR A 29 6.48 1.74 15.79
C THR A 29 5.40 0.66 15.54
N VAL A 30 5.03 0.48 14.29
CA VAL A 30 3.99 -0.46 13.85
C VAL A 30 4.57 -1.61 13.03
N PHE A 31 5.46 -1.28 12.10
CA PHE A 31 6.02 -2.24 11.15
C PHE A 31 7.53 -2.40 11.39
N GLN A 32 7.96 -3.64 11.54
CA GLN A 32 9.38 -3.95 11.65
C GLN A 32 10.07 -3.73 10.30
N ASP A 33 11.17 -2.97 10.28
CA ASP A 33 11.94 -2.64 9.08
C ASP A 33 11.05 -2.27 7.87
N PRO A 34 10.28 -1.17 7.98
CA PRO A 34 9.22 -0.85 7.01
C PRO A 34 9.73 -0.50 5.62
N LEU A 35 11.03 -0.25 5.46
CA LEU A 35 11.66 0.04 4.17
C LEU A 35 12.09 -1.22 3.42
N SER A 36 12.17 -2.36 4.11
CA SER A 36 12.50 -3.64 3.49
C SER A 36 11.29 -4.24 2.78
N PHE A 37 11.50 -4.68 1.54
CA PHE A 37 10.51 -5.46 0.80
C PHE A 37 10.64 -6.94 1.17
N ASP A 38 9.74 -7.41 2.01
CA ASP A 38 9.67 -8.82 2.43
C ASP A 38 8.26 -9.37 2.18
N ILE A 39 8.14 -10.34 1.28
CA ILE A 39 6.85 -10.98 0.96
C ILE A 39 6.38 -11.94 2.05
N TYR A 40 7.23 -12.31 3.00
CA TYR A 40 6.92 -13.21 4.11
C TYR A 40 6.70 -12.48 5.43
N ARG A 41 6.69 -11.16 5.42
CA ARG A 41 6.50 -10.39 6.65
C ARG A 41 5.16 -10.70 7.33
N SER A 42 5.18 -10.89 8.63
CA SER A 42 4.01 -11.27 9.43
C SER A 42 3.19 -10.09 9.94
N ASP A 43 3.79 -8.91 10.01
CA ASP A 43 3.20 -7.71 10.61
C ASP A 43 2.19 -6.97 9.71
N MET A 44 2.06 -7.37 8.45
CA MET A 44 1.07 -6.81 7.54
C MET A 44 -0.28 -7.55 7.51
N ASN A 45 -0.42 -8.67 8.19
CA ASN A 45 -1.65 -9.46 8.21
C ASN A 45 -2.29 -9.64 6.82
N LEU A 46 -1.47 -10.01 5.83
CA LEU A 46 -1.91 -10.17 4.45
C LEU A 46 -3.07 -11.17 4.36
N GLY A 47 -4.15 -10.77 3.73
CA GLY A 47 -5.37 -11.57 3.60
C GLY A 47 -6.41 -11.35 4.69
N LYS A 48 -6.10 -10.56 5.72
CA LYS A 48 -7.06 -10.10 6.74
C LYS A 48 -7.37 -8.62 6.57
N GLU A 49 -7.78 -8.24 5.40
CA GLU A 49 -8.10 -6.86 5.08
C GLU A 49 -9.29 -6.37 5.92
N ASN A 50 -9.13 -5.26 6.56
CA ASN A 50 -10.07 -4.75 7.53
C ASN A 50 -11.21 -3.97 6.86
N ARG A 51 -12.21 -4.70 6.35
CA ARG A 51 -13.40 -4.11 5.72
C ARG A 51 -14.35 -3.47 6.73
N SER A 52 -14.36 -3.94 7.97
CA SER A 52 -15.36 -3.57 8.96
C SER A 52 -14.94 -2.46 9.93
N GLY A 53 -13.73 -1.89 9.75
CA GLY A 53 -13.21 -0.90 10.68
C GLY A 53 -12.34 -1.50 11.78
N VAL A 54 -11.93 -0.68 12.73
CA VAL A 54 -11.03 -1.09 13.81
C VAL A 54 -11.63 -2.25 14.58
N SER A 55 -10.96 -3.40 14.57
CA SER A 55 -11.27 -4.48 15.50
C SER A 55 -11.10 -3.97 16.92
N LYS A 56 -12.02 -4.33 17.82
CA LYS A 56 -11.91 -4.01 19.24
C LYS A 56 -10.73 -4.69 19.91
N ASP A 57 -10.26 -5.78 19.31
CA ASP A 57 -9.05 -6.46 19.70
C ASP A 57 -7.88 -5.76 19.02
N SER A 58 -6.96 -5.27 19.81
CA SER A 58 -5.80 -4.44 19.46
C SER A 58 -4.79 -5.10 18.50
N GLU A 59 -5.13 -6.19 17.85
CA GLU A 59 -4.37 -6.73 16.74
C GLU A 59 -4.52 -5.80 15.54
N ARG A 60 -3.48 -5.07 15.30
CA ARG A 60 -3.37 -4.09 14.23
C ARG A 60 -3.72 -4.73 12.91
N SER A 61 -4.70 -4.16 12.28
CA SER A 61 -5.15 -4.56 10.96
C SER A 61 -4.01 -4.44 9.95
N GLY A 62 -4.03 -5.29 8.95
CA GLY A 62 -3.05 -5.35 7.88
C GLY A 62 -2.80 -4.03 7.15
N HIS A 63 -2.37 -4.09 5.92
CA HIS A 63 -2.03 -2.90 5.14
C HIS A 63 -3.25 -2.01 4.83
N PHE A 64 -3.01 -0.70 4.71
CA PHE A 64 -4.03 0.30 4.40
C PHE A 64 -4.09 0.66 2.91
N GLY A 65 -3.49 -0.13 2.02
CA GLY A 65 -3.42 0.18 0.59
C GLY A 65 -4.79 0.33 -0.09
N PHE A 66 -5.81 -0.28 0.48
CA PHE A 66 -7.20 -0.16 0.01
C PHE A 66 -8.09 0.66 0.94
N GLY A 67 -7.50 1.40 1.88
CA GLY A 67 -8.22 2.19 2.87
C GLY A 67 -8.74 1.35 4.04
N LEU A 68 -9.69 1.90 4.78
CA LEU A 68 -10.21 1.32 6.01
C LEU A 68 -11.68 1.69 6.23
N GLY A 69 -12.44 0.79 6.86
CA GLY A 69 -13.79 1.05 7.33
C GLY A 69 -14.81 1.30 6.23
N LYS A 70 -15.71 2.26 6.42
CA LYS A 70 -16.84 2.54 5.52
C LYS A 70 -16.43 2.94 4.10
N HIS A 71 -15.23 3.45 3.94
CA HIS A 71 -14.65 3.87 2.66
C HIS A 71 -13.59 2.89 2.14
N PHE A 72 -13.58 1.66 2.65
CA PHE A 72 -12.73 0.61 2.08
C PHE A 72 -12.98 0.50 0.57
N CYS A 73 -11.92 0.30 -0.20
CA CYS A 73 -11.97 0.32 -1.67
C CYS A 73 -13.01 -0.66 -2.22
N ILE A 74 -13.98 -0.15 -2.96
CA ILE A 74 -15.02 -0.98 -3.60
C ILE A 74 -14.43 -1.90 -4.68
N GLY A 75 -13.32 -1.48 -5.32
CA GLY A 75 -12.62 -2.23 -6.36
C GLY A 75 -11.60 -3.24 -5.85
N TYR A 76 -11.49 -3.45 -4.55
CA TYR A 76 -10.48 -4.31 -3.93
C TYR A 76 -10.40 -5.72 -4.55
N GLU A 77 -11.53 -6.42 -4.65
CA GLU A 77 -11.55 -7.78 -5.20
C GLU A 77 -11.13 -7.81 -6.67
N LEU A 78 -11.57 -6.84 -7.45
CA LEU A 78 -11.19 -6.71 -8.85
C LEU A 78 -9.68 -6.46 -8.98
N ALA A 79 -9.16 -5.46 -8.28
CA ALA A 79 -7.74 -5.11 -8.32
C ALA A 79 -6.85 -6.27 -7.87
N ARG A 80 -7.26 -7.00 -6.85
CA ARG A 80 -6.53 -8.19 -6.37
C ARG A 80 -6.51 -9.29 -7.43
N ASN A 81 -7.65 -9.59 -8.03
CA ASN A 81 -7.75 -10.60 -9.08
C ASN A 81 -6.95 -10.21 -10.32
N GLU A 82 -7.02 -8.96 -10.74
CA GLU A 82 -6.21 -8.43 -11.85
C GLU A 82 -4.71 -8.58 -11.56
N ALA A 83 -4.26 -8.22 -10.37
CA ALA A 83 -2.85 -8.37 -9.97
C ALA A 83 -2.41 -9.84 -10.00
N ILE A 84 -3.20 -10.75 -9.43
CA ILE A 84 -2.88 -12.18 -9.39
C ILE A 84 -2.85 -12.79 -10.80
N VAL A 85 -3.92 -12.60 -11.56
CA VAL A 85 -4.05 -13.20 -12.89
C VAL A 85 -3.06 -12.57 -13.87
N GLY A 86 -2.89 -11.25 -13.82
CA GLY A 86 -1.97 -10.51 -14.68
C GLY A 86 -0.52 -10.93 -14.44
N SER A 87 -0.08 -10.94 -13.17
CA SER A 87 1.28 -11.36 -12.80
C SER A 87 1.55 -12.81 -13.22
N LYS A 88 0.60 -13.71 -12.94
CA LYS A 88 0.71 -15.11 -13.34
C LYS A 88 0.89 -15.25 -14.86
N ARG A 89 0.05 -14.57 -15.65
CA ARG A 89 0.12 -14.62 -17.11
C ARG A 89 1.41 -14.03 -17.68
N ILE A 90 1.91 -12.97 -17.07
CA ILE A 90 3.20 -12.37 -17.46
C ILE A 90 4.33 -13.39 -17.24
N LEU A 91 4.40 -13.97 -16.05
CA LEU A 91 5.44 -14.94 -15.72
C LEU A 91 5.36 -16.22 -16.58
N GLU A 92 4.16 -16.74 -16.81
CA GLU A 92 3.96 -17.93 -17.66
C GLU A 92 4.37 -17.71 -19.13
N ARG A 93 4.13 -16.53 -19.67
CA ARG A 93 4.35 -16.24 -21.10
C ARG A 93 5.74 -15.69 -21.40
N LEU A 94 6.23 -14.83 -20.52
CA LEU A 94 7.46 -14.07 -20.74
C LEU A 94 8.67 -14.61 -19.94
N GLY A 95 8.40 -15.45 -18.94
CA GLY A 95 9.43 -16.04 -18.11
C GLY A 95 9.85 -15.14 -16.95
N LYS A 96 11.05 -15.33 -16.44
CA LYS A 96 11.56 -14.65 -15.26
C LYS A 96 11.98 -13.21 -15.57
N PRO A 97 11.38 -12.20 -14.92
CA PRO A 97 11.80 -10.82 -15.11
C PRO A 97 13.12 -10.52 -14.40
N SER A 98 13.93 -9.67 -15.00
CA SER A 98 15.09 -9.05 -14.39
C SER A 98 15.13 -7.56 -14.73
N LEU A 99 15.68 -6.74 -13.86
CA LEU A 99 15.90 -5.33 -14.18
C LEU A 99 16.91 -5.24 -15.32
N GLN A 100 16.71 -4.28 -16.22
CA GLN A 100 17.68 -4.00 -17.26
C GLN A 100 18.98 -3.48 -16.63
N GLU A 101 20.11 -3.88 -17.16
CA GLU A 101 21.42 -3.37 -16.74
C GLU A 101 21.43 -1.84 -16.80
N ASN A 102 22.00 -1.21 -15.76
CA ASN A 102 22.04 0.24 -15.55
C ASN A 102 20.72 0.94 -15.17
N GLN A 103 19.65 0.23 -14.91
CA GLN A 103 18.45 0.84 -14.35
C GLN A 103 18.50 0.86 -12.82
N GLN A 104 18.38 2.06 -12.25
CA GLN A 104 18.39 2.27 -10.78
C GLN A 104 17.05 1.96 -10.09
N GLY A 105 16.16 1.21 -10.72
CA GLY A 105 14.85 0.87 -10.20
C GLY A 105 13.70 1.61 -10.92
N PRO A 106 12.50 1.56 -10.37
CA PRO A 106 11.33 2.17 -10.98
C PRO A 106 11.40 3.69 -10.95
N VAL A 107 10.99 4.34 -12.03
CA VAL A 107 10.76 5.79 -12.05
C VAL A 107 9.44 6.05 -11.34
N ILE A 108 9.49 6.66 -10.16
CA ILE A 108 8.31 6.98 -9.38
C ILE A 108 7.81 8.38 -9.72
N GLN A 109 6.54 8.48 -10.03
CA GLN A 109 5.85 9.76 -10.21
C GLN A 109 4.90 10.01 -9.04
N ALA A 110 5.18 11.06 -8.28
CA ALA A 110 4.24 11.58 -7.30
C ALA A 110 3.18 12.44 -8.01
N ARG A 111 1.93 12.07 -7.86
CA ARG A 111 0.76 12.90 -8.21
C ARG A 111 -0.04 13.16 -6.95
N ASN A 112 -0.87 14.19 -6.95
CA ASN A 112 -1.58 14.76 -5.79
C ASN A 112 -2.11 13.76 -4.74
N SER A 113 -2.40 12.54 -5.12
CA SER A 113 -2.96 11.51 -4.23
C SER A 113 -2.32 10.14 -4.38
N PHE A 114 -1.41 9.95 -5.33
CA PHE A 114 -0.83 8.64 -5.64
C PHE A 114 0.67 8.73 -5.88
N PHE A 115 1.39 7.73 -5.34
CA PHE A 115 2.71 7.36 -5.81
C PHE A 115 2.51 6.25 -6.83
N ALA A 116 2.92 6.49 -8.07
CA ALA A 116 2.79 5.50 -9.13
C ALA A 116 4.14 5.25 -9.80
N CYS A 117 4.39 4.01 -10.15
CA CYS A 117 5.49 3.68 -11.06
C CYS A 117 5.13 4.21 -12.45
N LYS A 118 5.91 5.18 -12.93
CA LYS A 118 5.76 5.71 -14.29
C LYS A 118 6.35 4.76 -15.31
N GLU A 119 7.50 4.20 -14.98
CA GLU A 119 8.28 3.37 -15.89
C GLU A 119 9.16 2.40 -15.11
N LEU A 120 9.15 1.16 -15.53
CA LEU A 120 10.07 0.12 -15.08
C LEU A 120 10.43 -0.74 -16.29
N ILE A 121 11.70 -0.67 -16.71
CA ILE A 121 12.18 -1.46 -17.85
C ILE A 121 12.72 -2.78 -17.33
N VAL A 122 12.18 -3.87 -17.83
CA VAL A 122 12.56 -5.23 -17.45
C VAL A 122 12.90 -6.06 -18.68
N SER A 123 13.84 -6.97 -18.52
CA SER A 123 14.17 -8.02 -19.48
C SER A 123 13.58 -9.34 -18.98
N PHE A 124 13.20 -10.21 -19.88
CA PHE A 124 12.70 -11.54 -19.56
C PHE A 124 13.65 -12.61 -20.10
N GLN A 125 13.97 -13.55 -19.24
CA GLN A 125 14.71 -14.76 -19.63
C GLN A 125 13.69 -15.85 -19.93
N LYS A 126 13.77 -16.41 -21.15
CA LYS A 126 12.99 -17.59 -21.55
C LYS A 126 13.52 -18.84 -20.89
#